data_43bb79d0e8150a9e2007e718fa7d4e65
#
_entry.id   43bb79d0e8150a9e2007e718fa7d4e65
#
_cell.length_a   1.000
_cell.length_b   1.000
_cell.length_c   1.000
_cell.angle_alpha   90.00
_cell.angle_beta   90.00
_cell.angle_gamma   90.00
#
_symmetry.space_group_name_H-M   'P 1'
#
loop_
_entity.id
_entity.type
_entity.pdbx_description
1 polymer ?
#
loop_
_entity_poly.entity_id
_entity_poly.type
_entity_poly.pdbx_seq_one_letter_code
_entity_poly.pdbx_strand_id
1 'polypeptide(L)'
;MPLLEKLRVFLDGSGAEYTHTVHSIAYTAREVASAEHLPAREVAKTVVIHGDTGYHRLVLPANRLVAFQEVRDVLGFTHARMVPETELARLFPDCELGAMPPFGNLYGMPVYLDSGLAAEEMITFNAGTHRDVVHMRTSEFRRLVQPTLISLAREAAMWR
;
A
#
# COMPACT_ATOMS: atom_id res chain seq x y z
N MET A 1 4.76 -0.60 19.90
CA MET A 1 4.03 -1.74 19.39
C MET A 1 4.51 -2.04 17.98
N PRO A 2 5.03 -3.22 17.77
CA PRO A 2 5.56 -3.49 16.44
C PRO A 2 4.45 -3.44 15.39
N LEU A 3 3.56 -4.40 15.36
CA LEU A 3 2.50 -4.46 14.36
C LEU A 3 1.34 -3.54 14.74
N LEU A 4 0.81 -2.78 13.77
CA LEU A 4 -0.35 -1.92 14.01
C LEU A 4 -1.51 -2.74 14.58
N GLU A 5 -1.99 -2.34 15.75
CA GLU A 5 -2.98 -3.10 16.52
C GLU A 5 -4.28 -3.32 15.75
N LYS A 6 -4.83 -2.25 15.13
CA LYS A 6 -6.10 -2.40 14.40
C LYS A 6 -5.97 -3.33 13.20
N LEU A 7 -4.79 -3.39 12.58
CA LEU A 7 -4.54 -4.34 11.48
C LEU A 7 -4.51 -5.76 12.01
N ARG A 8 -3.79 -5.99 13.11
CA ARG A 8 -3.70 -7.30 13.74
C ARG A 8 -5.11 -7.82 14.13
N VAL A 9 -5.89 -6.97 14.78
CA VAL A 9 -7.25 -7.33 15.20
C VAL A 9 -8.11 -7.69 13.99
N PHE A 10 -8.00 -6.90 12.91
CA PHE A 10 -8.77 -7.15 11.70
C PHE A 10 -8.36 -8.47 11.04
N LEU A 11 -7.06 -8.70 10.87
CA LEU A 11 -6.57 -9.93 10.23
C LEU A 11 -6.93 -11.18 11.04
N ASP A 12 -6.70 -11.13 12.35
CA ASP A 12 -7.00 -12.26 13.21
C ASP A 12 -8.50 -12.53 13.27
N GLY A 13 -9.30 -11.47 13.37
CA GLY A 13 -10.75 -11.59 13.41
C GLY A 13 -11.36 -12.06 12.10
N SER A 14 -10.67 -11.87 10.99
CA SER A 14 -11.12 -12.31 9.66
C SER A 14 -10.66 -13.72 9.32
N GLY A 15 -9.88 -14.37 10.21
CA GLY A 15 -9.33 -15.68 9.95
C GLY A 15 -8.29 -15.69 8.83
N ALA A 16 -7.61 -14.57 8.59
CA ALA A 16 -6.65 -14.45 7.51
C ALA A 16 -5.38 -15.22 7.82
N GLU A 17 -4.82 -15.88 6.82
CA GLU A 17 -3.48 -16.47 6.90
C GLU A 17 -2.47 -15.44 6.51
N TYR A 18 -1.55 -15.11 7.42
CA TYR A 18 -0.50 -14.14 7.15
C TYR A 18 0.72 -14.43 8.01
N THR A 19 1.86 -13.91 7.58
CA THR A 19 3.11 -13.95 8.33
C THR A 19 3.54 -12.54 8.65
N HIS A 20 3.88 -12.29 9.90
CA HIS A 20 4.43 -11.02 10.36
C HIS A 20 5.93 -11.20 10.55
N THR A 21 6.75 -10.35 9.93
CA THR A 21 8.19 -10.34 10.13
C THR A 21 8.66 -8.94 10.51
N VAL A 22 9.82 -8.91 11.21
CA VAL A 22 10.45 -7.67 11.66
C VAL A 22 11.85 -7.62 11.04
N HIS A 23 12.20 -6.49 10.46
CA HIS A 23 13.50 -6.26 9.85
C HIS A 23 14.13 -4.99 10.41
N SER A 24 15.38 -4.70 10.04
CA SER A 24 16.00 -3.42 10.36
C SER A 24 15.26 -2.30 9.64
N ILE A 25 15.38 -1.06 10.16
CA ILE A 25 14.63 0.07 9.61
C ILE A 25 14.82 0.19 8.11
N ALA A 26 13.68 0.27 7.39
CA ALA A 26 13.64 0.49 5.94
C ALA A 26 12.53 1.49 5.65
N TYR A 27 12.86 2.62 5.05
CA TYR A 27 11.92 3.73 4.87
C TYR A 27 11.14 3.66 3.55
N THR A 28 11.68 3.01 2.54
CA THR A 28 11.00 2.87 1.24
C THR A 28 10.60 1.43 1.00
N ALA A 29 9.61 1.23 0.14
CA ALA A 29 9.19 -0.13 -0.23
C ALA A 29 10.32 -0.91 -0.91
N ARG A 30 11.18 -0.23 -1.67
CA ARG A 30 12.36 -0.89 -2.25
C ARG A 30 13.35 -1.35 -1.19
N GLU A 31 13.56 -0.54 -0.16
CA GLU A 31 14.40 -0.92 0.96
C GLU A 31 13.80 -2.10 1.73
N VAL A 32 12.46 -2.13 1.86
CA VAL A 32 11.76 -3.28 2.46
C VAL A 32 12.01 -4.54 1.63
N ALA A 33 11.89 -4.45 0.32
CA ALA A 33 12.15 -5.59 -0.55
C ALA A 33 13.57 -6.14 -0.36
N SER A 34 14.55 -5.24 -0.26
CA SER A 34 15.94 -5.63 -0.03
C SER A 34 16.12 -6.28 1.34
N ALA A 35 15.54 -5.69 2.39
CA ALA A 35 15.65 -6.20 3.76
C ALA A 35 15.00 -7.58 3.92
N GLU A 36 13.90 -7.81 3.20
CA GLU A 36 13.15 -9.07 3.28
C GLU A 36 13.60 -10.10 2.22
N HIS A 37 14.58 -9.73 1.39
CA HIS A 37 15.09 -10.59 0.31
C HIS A 37 13.98 -11.02 -0.66
N LEU A 38 13.10 -10.08 -1.02
CA LEU A 38 11.96 -10.32 -1.90
C LEU A 38 12.10 -9.51 -3.19
N PRO A 39 11.50 -10.00 -4.29
CA PRO A 39 11.42 -9.18 -5.50
C PRO A 39 10.58 -7.94 -5.23
N ALA A 40 11.02 -6.79 -5.73
CA ALA A 40 10.30 -5.53 -5.53
C ALA A 40 8.88 -5.57 -6.10
N ARG A 41 8.64 -6.39 -7.11
CA ARG A 41 7.30 -6.52 -7.71
C ARG A 41 6.25 -7.12 -6.76
N GLU A 42 6.69 -7.81 -5.70
CA GLU A 42 5.80 -8.41 -4.70
C GLU A 42 5.59 -7.52 -3.48
N VAL A 43 6.38 -6.45 -3.36
CA VAL A 43 6.28 -5.54 -2.23
C VAL A 43 5.41 -4.37 -2.63
N ALA A 44 4.35 -4.15 -1.86
CA ALA A 44 3.40 -3.09 -2.12
C ALA A 44 3.84 -1.81 -1.43
N LYS A 45 3.71 -0.70 -2.15
CA LYS A 45 3.74 0.62 -1.53
C LYS A 45 2.36 1.24 -1.63
N THR A 46 2.01 2.01 -0.61
CA THR A 46 0.72 2.66 -0.51
C THR A 46 0.89 4.15 -0.67
N VAL A 47 0.19 4.72 -1.64
CA VAL A 47 0.21 6.16 -1.91
C VAL A 47 -1.21 6.69 -1.69
N VAL A 48 -1.34 7.73 -0.89
CA VAL A 48 -2.64 8.36 -0.63
C VAL A 48 -2.76 9.61 -1.48
N ILE A 49 -3.87 9.70 -2.20
CA ILE A 49 -4.20 10.90 -2.98
C ILE A 49 -5.53 11.47 -2.50
N HIS A 50 -5.72 12.75 -2.74
CA HIS A 50 -7.00 13.42 -2.51
C HIS A 50 -7.59 13.77 -3.87
N GLY A 51 -8.76 13.22 -4.17
CA GLY A 51 -9.49 13.49 -5.40
C GLY A 51 -10.75 14.27 -5.11
N ASP A 52 -11.66 14.34 -6.10
CA ASP A 52 -12.90 15.13 -5.98
C ASP A 52 -13.80 14.68 -4.84
N THR A 53 -13.76 13.39 -4.50
CA THR A 53 -14.65 12.78 -3.51
C THR A 53 -13.97 12.44 -2.19
N GLY A 54 -12.71 12.81 -2.01
CA GLY A 54 -11.99 12.55 -0.78
C GLY A 54 -10.69 11.78 -0.99
N TYR A 55 -10.29 11.03 0.03
CA TYR A 55 -9.01 10.32 0.02
C TYR A 55 -9.15 8.93 -0.58
N HIS A 56 -8.12 8.54 -1.33
CA HIS A 56 -8.05 7.23 -1.98
C HIS A 56 -6.66 6.64 -1.77
N ARG A 57 -6.58 5.33 -1.62
CA ARG A 57 -5.30 4.63 -1.53
C ARG A 57 -4.98 3.97 -2.85
N LEU A 58 -3.78 4.23 -3.33
CA LEU A 58 -3.24 3.56 -4.50
C LEU A 58 -2.19 2.58 -4.02
N VAL A 59 -2.32 1.32 -4.40
CA VAL A 59 -1.42 0.24 -3.98
C VAL A 59 -0.74 -0.31 -5.22
N LEU A 60 0.59 -0.22 -5.26
CA LEU A 60 1.37 -0.55 -6.44
C LEU A 60 2.71 -1.18 -6.05
N PRO A 61 3.39 -1.85 -7.01
CA PRO A 61 4.69 -2.46 -6.71
C PRO A 61 5.75 -1.43 -6.34
N ALA A 62 6.66 -1.84 -5.47
CA ALA A 62 7.73 -1.00 -4.96
C ALA A 62 8.63 -0.42 -6.05
N ASN A 63 8.79 -1.15 -7.18
CA ASN A 63 9.66 -0.74 -8.29
C ASN A 63 8.94 0.07 -9.38
N ARG A 64 7.74 0.55 -9.08
CA ARG A 64 6.94 1.34 -10.03
C ARG A 64 6.61 2.70 -9.46
N LEU A 65 6.20 3.62 -10.32
CA LEU A 65 5.73 4.95 -9.95
C LEU A 65 4.25 5.07 -10.28
N VAL A 66 3.54 5.96 -9.56
CA VAL A 66 2.15 6.23 -9.86
C VAL A 66 2.05 6.93 -11.22
N ALA A 67 1.23 6.38 -12.11
CA ALA A 67 0.87 7.02 -13.36
C ALA A 67 -0.24 8.02 -13.07
N PHE A 68 0.12 9.15 -12.47
CA PHE A 68 -0.84 10.08 -11.85
C PHE A 68 -1.89 10.61 -12.81
N GLN A 69 -1.45 10.99 -14.02
CA GLN A 69 -2.38 11.53 -15.01
C GLN A 69 -3.37 10.46 -15.46
N GLU A 70 -2.90 9.25 -15.72
CA GLU A 70 -3.75 8.13 -16.14
C GLU A 70 -4.72 7.74 -15.02
N VAL A 71 -4.26 7.74 -13.79
CA VAL A 71 -5.12 7.44 -12.63
C VAL A 71 -6.23 8.46 -12.53
N ARG A 72 -5.90 9.74 -12.64
CA ARG A 72 -6.87 10.82 -12.59
C ARG A 72 -7.92 10.67 -13.70
N ASP A 73 -7.47 10.35 -14.91
CA ASP A 73 -8.36 10.19 -16.06
C ASP A 73 -9.26 8.96 -15.90
N VAL A 74 -8.69 7.82 -15.49
CA VAL A 74 -9.46 6.58 -15.31
C VAL A 74 -10.50 6.72 -14.21
N LEU A 75 -10.16 7.39 -13.10
CA LEU A 75 -11.08 7.58 -11.98
C LEU A 75 -12.04 8.76 -12.20
N GLY A 76 -11.84 9.52 -13.27
CA GLY A 76 -12.72 10.63 -13.61
C GLY A 76 -12.59 11.83 -12.68
N PHE A 77 -11.43 12.02 -12.05
CA PHE A 77 -11.20 13.14 -11.14
C PHE A 77 -10.91 14.41 -11.94
N THR A 78 -11.62 15.47 -11.63
CA THR A 78 -11.32 16.81 -12.13
C THR A 78 -10.09 17.36 -11.41
N HIS A 79 -10.02 17.12 -10.11
CA HIS A 79 -8.93 17.55 -9.25
C HIS A 79 -8.38 16.34 -8.50
N ALA A 80 -7.05 16.22 -8.51
CA ALA A 80 -6.39 15.19 -7.73
C ALA A 80 -5.01 15.71 -7.33
N ARG A 81 -4.59 15.40 -6.11
CA ARG A 81 -3.29 15.80 -5.59
C ARG A 81 -2.70 14.74 -4.70
N MET A 82 -1.39 14.72 -4.62
CA MET A 82 -0.70 13.92 -3.62
C MET A 82 -0.94 14.53 -2.24
N VAL A 83 -1.11 13.68 -1.24
CA VAL A 83 -1.34 14.14 0.13
C VAL A 83 0.02 14.38 0.80
N PRO A 84 0.29 15.59 1.30
CA PRO A 84 1.57 15.88 1.92
C PRO A 84 1.73 15.19 3.28
N GLU A 85 2.98 15.05 3.72
CA GLU A 85 3.32 14.34 4.96
C GLU A 85 2.60 14.88 6.18
N THR A 86 2.45 16.20 6.29
CA THR A 86 1.75 16.82 7.41
C THR A 86 0.30 16.39 7.50
N GLU A 87 -0.33 16.23 6.35
CA GLU A 87 -1.72 15.76 6.27
C GLU A 87 -1.80 14.26 6.55
N LEU A 88 -0.86 13.47 6.03
CA LEU A 88 -0.80 12.04 6.30
C LEU A 88 -0.65 11.77 7.81
N ALA A 89 0.16 12.55 8.50
CA ALA A 89 0.35 12.40 9.94
C ALA A 89 -0.95 12.60 10.72
N ARG A 90 -1.81 13.49 10.24
CA ARG A 90 -3.12 13.71 10.87
C ARG A 90 -4.12 12.60 10.55
N LEU A 91 -4.06 12.07 9.33
CA LEU A 91 -4.98 11.00 8.90
C LEU A 91 -4.63 9.66 9.54
N PHE A 92 -3.35 9.41 9.77
CA PHE A 92 -2.85 8.11 10.26
C PHE A 92 -1.95 8.30 11.47
N PRO A 93 -2.48 8.82 12.59
CA PRO A 93 -1.66 9.08 13.77
C PRO A 93 -1.14 7.81 14.44
N ASP A 94 -1.72 6.67 14.13
CA ASP A 94 -1.34 5.37 14.68
C ASP A 94 -0.29 4.64 13.84
N CYS A 95 0.18 5.26 12.75
CA CYS A 95 1.21 4.68 11.87
C CYS A 95 2.44 5.57 11.83
N GLU A 96 3.61 4.96 11.66
CA GLU A 96 4.78 5.73 11.27
C GLU A 96 4.59 6.27 9.86
N LEU A 97 5.07 7.47 9.62
CA LEU A 97 4.87 8.16 8.35
C LEU A 97 5.45 7.35 7.19
N GLY A 98 4.63 7.07 6.19
CA GLY A 98 5.03 6.26 5.04
C GLY A 98 4.91 4.76 5.25
N ALA A 99 4.48 4.30 6.43
CA ALA A 99 4.36 2.87 6.73
C ALA A 99 2.90 2.41 6.89
N MET A 100 1.94 3.15 6.36
CA MET A 100 0.53 2.77 6.42
C MET A 100 0.28 1.48 5.66
N PRO A 101 -0.50 0.55 6.24
CA PRO A 101 -0.87 -0.66 5.52
C PRO A 101 -1.90 -0.34 4.43
N PRO A 102 -1.99 -1.16 3.37
CA PRO A 102 -2.90 -0.90 2.25
C PRO A 102 -4.35 -1.30 2.55
N PHE A 103 -4.77 -1.23 3.79
CA PHE A 103 -6.11 -1.62 4.24
C PHE A 103 -6.97 -0.37 4.42
N GLY A 104 -7.42 0.21 3.30
CA GLY A 104 -8.25 1.40 3.33
C GLY A 104 -9.54 1.21 4.12
N ASN A 105 -10.04 -0.02 4.19
CA ASN A 105 -11.24 -0.34 4.96
C ASN A 105 -11.09 -0.06 6.46
N LEU A 106 -9.86 -0.01 6.98
CA LEU A 106 -9.61 0.37 8.37
C LEU A 106 -9.73 1.87 8.61
N TYR A 107 -9.78 2.66 7.54
CA TYR A 107 -9.79 4.12 7.59
C TYR A 107 -10.91 4.72 6.74
N GLY A 108 -11.83 3.89 6.25
CA GLY A 108 -12.93 4.36 5.42
C GLY A 108 -12.52 4.93 4.08
N MET A 109 -11.43 4.43 3.51
CA MET A 109 -10.90 4.92 2.23
C MET A 109 -11.00 3.84 1.15
N PRO A 110 -11.43 4.19 -0.07
CA PRO A 110 -11.36 3.26 -1.20
C PRO A 110 -9.91 2.89 -1.53
N VAL A 111 -9.71 1.66 -1.98
CA VAL A 111 -8.40 1.14 -2.37
C VAL A 111 -8.43 0.76 -3.85
N TYR A 112 -7.43 1.20 -4.58
CA TYR A 112 -7.19 0.83 -5.97
C TYR A 112 -5.88 0.04 -6.02
N LEU A 113 -5.95 -1.17 -6.55
CA LEU A 113 -4.80 -2.07 -6.62
C LEU A 113 -4.31 -2.16 -8.05
N ASP A 114 -3.03 -1.93 -8.24
CA ASP A 114 -2.41 -2.06 -9.55
C ASP A 114 -2.57 -3.49 -10.08
N SER A 115 -3.01 -3.63 -11.31
CA SER A 115 -3.24 -4.93 -11.92
C SER A 115 -1.98 -5.79 -11.99
N GLY A 116 -0.80 -5.17 -12.09
CA GLY A 116 0.46 -5.91 -12.06
C GLY A 116 0.73 -6.54 -10.71
N LEU A 117 0.44 -5.81 -9.63
CA LEU A 117 0.60 -6.35 -8.28
C LEU A 117 -0.47 -7.41 -7.99
N ALA A 118 -1.69 -7.21 -8.51
CA ALA A 118 -2.77 -8.17 -8.35
C ALA A 118 -2.45 -9.53 -8.99
N ALA A 119 -1.56 -9.55 -9.97
CA ALA A 119 -1.14 -10.77 -10.66
C ALA A 119 -0.09 -11.56 -9.88
N GLU A 120 0.52 -10.99 -8.86
CA GLU A 120 1.49 -11.71 -8.03
C GLU A 120 0.78 -12.64 -7.06
N GLU A 121 1.39 -13.77 -6.78
CA GLU A 121 0.80 -14.75 -5.86
C GLU A 121 0.81 -14.27 -4.42
N MET A 122 1.89 -13.60 -4.03
CA MET A 122 2.07 -13.09 -2.66
C MET A 122 2.23 -11.58 -2.69
N ILE A 123 1.76 -10.93 -1.62
CA ILE A 123 1.91 -9.51 -1.41
C ILE A 123 2.54 -9.28 -0.03
N THR A 124 3.49 -8.36 0.02
CA THR A 124 4.15 -7.93 1.26
C THR A 124 3.96 -6.43 1.42
N PHE A 125 3.64 -5.98 2.62
CA PHE A 125 3.39 -4.55 2.85
C PHE A 125 3.77 -4.13 4.26
N ASN A 126 3.98 -2.84 4.43
CA ASN A 126 4.23 -2.25 5.75
C ASN A 126 3.01 -2.40 6.64
N ALA A 127 3.26 -2.64 7.91
CA ALA A 127 2.22 -2.92 8.90
C ALA A 127 2.18 -1.86 10.01
N GLY A 128 2.38 -0.61 9.65
CA GLY A 128 2.28 0.52 10.56
C GLY A 128 3.61 1.08 11.05
N THR A 129 4.70 0.35 10.87
CA THR A 129 6.05 0.81 11.23
C THR A 129 7.01 0.54 10.09
N HIS A 130 8.20 1.15 10.16
CA HIS A 130 9.26 0.91 9.16
C HIS A 130 10.05 -0.37 9.43
N ARG A 131 9.64 -1.19 10.38
CA ARG A 131 10.30 -2.45 10.73
C ARG A 131 9.42 -3.66 10.53
N ASP A 132 8.11 -3.45 10.52
CA ASP A 132 7.13 -4.54 10.54
C ASP A 132 6.46 -4.67 9.18
N VAL A 133 6.48 -5.90 8.64
CA VAL A 133 5.79 -6.21 7.41
C VAL A 133 4.90 -7.42 7.60
N VAL A 134 3.87 -7.48 6.77
CA VAL A 134 2.97 -8.62 6.67
C VAL A 134 3.11 -9.20 5.28
N HIS A 135 3.18 -10.53 5.23
CA HIS A 135 3.19 -11.30 3.98
C HIS A 135 1.90 -12.11 3.94
N MET A 136 1.19 -12.07 2.82
CA MET A 136 -0.02 -12.87 2.67
C MET A 136 -0.28 -13.15 1.19
N ARG A 137 -1.19 -14.07 0.92
CA ARG A 137 -1.60 -14.34 -0.45
C ARG A 137 -2.35 -13.13 -0.99
N THR A 138 -2.05 -12.76 -2.22
CA THR A 138 -2.73 -11.64 -2.87
C THR A 138 -4.23 -11.88 -2.97
N SER A 139 -4.64 -13.14 -3.21
CA SER A 139 -6.07 -13.49 -3.24
C SER A 139 -6.76 -13.21 -1.91
N GLU A 140 -6.07 -13.46 -0.80
CA GLU A 140 -6.61 -13.20 0.53
C GLU A 140 -6.71 -11.70 0.79
N PHE A 141 -5.68 -10.93 0.42
CA PHE A 141 -5.72 -9.48 0.49
C PHE A 141 -6.92 -8.93 -0.29
N ARG A 142 -7.14 -9.42 -1.50
CA ARG A 142 -8.25 -8.99 -2.33
C ARG A 142 -9.60 -9.33 -1.71
N ARG A 143 -9.70 -10.48 -1.08
CA ARG A 143 -10.92 -10.89 -0.38
C ARG A 143 -11.26 -9.93 0.76
N LEU A 144 -10.25 -9.55 1.53
CA LEU A 144 -10.43 -8.73 2.73
C LEU A 144 -10.64 -7.26 2.43
N VAL A 145 -9.93 -6.72 1.45
CA VAL A 145 -9.95 -5.29 1.14
C VAL A 145 -10.94 -4.96 0.03
N GLN A 146 -11.16 -5.89 -0.89
CA GLN A 146 -12.02 -5.72 -2.07
C GLN A 146 -11.63 -4.47 -2.87
N PRO A 147 -10.35 -4.37 -3.28
CA PRO A 147 -9.89 -3.20 -4.02
C PRO A 147 -10.42 -3.21 -5.44
N THR A 148 -10.49 -2.03 -6.04
CA THR A 148 -10.74 -1.90 -7.46
C THR A 148 -9.43 -2.09 -8.20
N LEU A 149 -9.41 -3.00 -9.20
CA LEU A 149 -8.21 -3.25 -9.99
C LEU A 149 -8.13 -2.27 -11.14
N ILE A 150 -7.01 -1.56 -11.25
CA ILE A 150 -6.74 -0.67 -12.38
C ILE A 150 -5.26 -0.72 -12.71
N SER A 151 -4.92 -0.29 -13.92
CA SER A 151 -3.52 -0.08 -14.29
C SER A 151 -3.14 1.32 -13.83
N LEU A 152 -2.43 1.40 -12.71
CA LEU A 152 -2.11 2.69 -12.07
C LEU A 152 -0.63 2.97 -11.96
N ALA A 153 0.22 2.02 -12.36
CA ALA A 153 1.66 2.13 -12.18
C ALA A 153 2.36 2.27 -13.53
N ARG A 154 3.47 3.01 -13.52
CA ARG A 154 4.36 3.12 -14.67
C ARG A 154 5.79 2.80 -14.25
N GLU A 155 6.63 2.49 -15.21
CA GLU A 155 8.03 2.20 -14.93
C GLU A 155 8.75 3.46 -14.45
N ALA A 156 9.69 3.28 -13.53
CA ALA A 156 10.57 4.35 -13.12
C ALA A 156 11.47 4.73 -14.28
N ALA A 157 11.72 6.04 -14.46
CA ALA A 157 12.63 6.52 -15.50
C ALA A 157 14.02 5.97 -15.27
N MET A 158 14.64 5.48 -16.35
CA MET A 158 16.00 4.99 -16.33
C MET A 158 16.92 6.04 -16.94
N TRP A 159 17.93 6.42 -16.20
CA TRP A 159 18.95 7.34 -16.70
C TRP A 159 20.01 6.54 -17.46
N ARG A 160 20.45 7.11 -18.56
CA ARG A 160 21.46 6.50 -19.41
C ARG A 160 22.68 7.35 -19.54
#